data_4375a0b784643d5d4d39a86eb2482b10
#
_entry.id   4375a0b784643d5d4d39a86eb2482b10
#
_cell.length_a   1.000
_cell.length_b   1.000
_cell.length_c   1.000
_cell.angle_alpha   90.00
_cell.angle_beta   90.00
_cell.angle_gamma   90.00
#
_symmetry.space_group_name_H-M   'P 1'
#
loop_
_entity.id
_entity.type
_entity.pdbx_description
1 polymer ?
#
loop_
_entity_poly.entity_id
_entity_poly.type
_entity_poly.pdbx_seq_one_letter_code
_entity_poly.pdbx_strand_id
1 'polypeptide(L)'
;AATLVLPPAIMARMATTIDSISNGRFGVNLVTGWQRPEYSQMGMWPGDEFFGNRYEYLDEYITVVKELWETGKSDFKGEHFQMDDCRMLPKPQRKIPLICAGQSAAGMDFSARHADYNFCFGKGVNTPTAFAPTAARLTEAAEKHGRSVGSAVLVMVIADETDEAAMAKWESYKEGKDQSALDWMATQGAADKKSGKDTNIRDMTNPTSAVNLNMGTLVGSYESVASMLDEIATVPGCEGVLLTFDDFLKGMDDFGTKIQPLMKSRQHLLNTSGAA
;
A
#
# COMPACT_ATOMS: atom_id res chain seq x y z
N ALA A 1 4.18 8.63 -1.24
CA ALA A 1 5.32 9.55 -1.35
C ALA A 1 6.62 8.78 -1.16
N ALA A 2 7.57 8.95 -2.08
CA ALA A 2 8.92 8.41 -1.98
C ALA A 2 9.75 9.35 -1.10
N THR A 3 10.03 8.94 0.12
CA THR A 3 10.62 9.82 1.15
C THR A 3 12.05 10.25 0.86
N LEU A 4 12.80 9.48 0.06
CA LEU A 4 14.16 9.86 -0.39
C LEU A 4 14.15 11.01 -1.42
N VAL A 5 13.06 11.17 -2.18
CA VAL A 5 12.98 12.14 -3.27
C VAL A 5 12.28 13.43 -2.80
N LEU A 6 11.36 13.30 -1.86
CA LEU A 6 10.48 14.39 -1.45
C LEU A 6 10.77 14.78 0.00
N PRO A 7 11.42 15.95 0.25
CA PRO A 7 11.67 16.43 1.61
C PRO A 7 10.39 16.53 2.46
N PRO A 8 10.44 16.26 3.78
CA PRO A 8 9.25 16.18 4.63
C PRO A 8 8.41 17.46 4.64
N ALA A 9 9.04 18.63 4.67
CA ALA A 9 8.34 19.91 4.65
C ALA A 9 7.62 20.17 3.30
N ILE A 10 8.21 19.75 2.20
CA ILE A 10 7.58 19.86 0.86
C ILE A 10 6.39 18.90 0.77
N MET A 11 6.57 17.66 1.20
CA MET A 11 5.50 16.67 1.23
C MET A 11 4.32 17.13 2.09
N ALA A 12 4.60 17.68 3.29
CA ALA A 12 3.56 18.19 4.19
C ALA A 12 2.72 19.30 3.53
N ARG A 13 3.37 20.25 2.82
CA ARG A 13 2.68 21.34 2.09
C ARG A 13 1.86 20.81 0.92
N MET A 14 2.44 19.93 0.11
CA MET A 14 1.73 19.31 -1.03
C MET A 14 0.50 18.53 -0.56
N ALA A 15 0.66 17.72 0.48
CA ALA A 15 -0.43 16.94 1.05
C ALA A 15 -1.57 17.83 1.56
N THR A 16 -1.24 18.92 2.27
CA THR A 16 -2.24 19.91 2.74
C THR A 16 -2.99 20.55 1.58
N THR A 17 -2.29 20.88 0.50
CA THR A 17 -2.90 21.47 -0.70
C THR A 17 -3.85 20.49 -1.38
N ILE A 18 -3.41 19.24 -1.56
CA ILE A 18 -4.21 18.20 -2.20
C ILE A 18 -5.44 17.85 -1.35
N ASP A 19 -5.27 17.76 -0.02
CA ASP A 19 -6.38 17.53 0.91
C ASP A 19 -7.44 18.64 0.82
N SER A 20 -7.01 19.89 0.75
CA SER A 20 -7.90 21.04 0.59
C SER A 20 -8.66 21.01 -0.74
N ILE A 21 -7.98 20.76 -1.86
CA ILE A 21 -8.59 20.66 -3.20
C ILE A 21 -9.56 19.48 -3.28
N SER A 22 -9.20 18.35 -2.71
CA SER A 22 -10.02 17.12 -2.72
C SER A 22 -11.15 17.14 -1.69
N ASN A 23 -11.26 18.18 -0.87
CA ASN A 23 -12.19 18.27 0.25
C ASN A 23 -12.10 17.05 1.19
N GLY A 24 -10.86 16.68 1.56
CA GLY A 24 -10.58 15.61 2.53
C GLY A 24 -10.64 14.18 1.98
N ARG A 25 -10.64 14.01 0.66
CA ARG A 25 -10.57 12.69 0.02
C ARG A 25 -9.14 12.32 -0.33
N PHE A 26 -8.19 12.61 0.56
CA PHE A 26 -6.77 12.39 0.33
C PHE A 26 -6.11 11.69 1.52
N GLY A 27 -5.15 10.85 1.25
CA GLY A 27 -4.26 10.21 2.22
C GLY A 27 -2.86 10.05 1.63
N VAL A 28 -1.86 9.89 2.48
CA VAL A 28 -0.46 9.78 2.07
C VAL A 28 0.05 8.38 2.35
N ASN A 29 0.47 7.67 1.30
CA ASN A 29 1.25 6.45 1.45
C ASN A 29 2.74 6.80 1.49
N LEU A 30 3.41 6.47 2.60
CA LEU A 30 4.85 6.67 2.79
C LEU A 30 5.62 5.41 2.40
N VAL A 31 6.55 5.58 1.46
CA VAL A 31 7.39 4.51 0.94
C VAL A 31 8.86 4.85 1.18
N THR A 32 9.56 3.96 1.90
CA THR A 32 10.98 4.12 2.19
C THR A 32 11.87 3.91 0.96
N GLY A 33 11.35 3.23 -0.07
CA GLY A 33 12.14 2.81 -1.23
C GLY A 33 12.85 1.47 -1.03
N TRP A 34 12.93 0.68 -2.08
CA TRP A 34 13.61 -0.61 -2.06
C TRP A 34 14.38 -0.91 -3.35
N GLN A 35 14.03 -0.25 -4.46
CA GLN A 35 14.71 -0.41 -5.74
C GLN A 35 15.84 0.59 -5.88
N ARG A 36 17.07 0.17 -5.60
CA ARG A 36 18.26 1.01 -5.77
C ARG A 36 18.33 1.71 -7.14
N PRO A 37 18.04 1.04 -8.28
CA PRO A 37 18.13 1.68 -9.59
C PRO A 37 17.21 2.89 -9.76
N GLU A 38 16.03 2.92 -9.14
CA GLU A 38 15.13 4.08 -9.20
C GLU A 38 15.78 5.34 -8.66
N TYR A 39 16.55 5.22 -7.57
CA TYR A 39 17.16 6.35 -6.88
C TYR A 39 18.54 6.66 -7.41
N SER A 40 19.33 5.66 -7.74
CA SER A 40 20.71 5.85 -8.20
C SER A 40 20.76 6.56 -9.56
N GLN A 41 19.83 6.30 -10.47
CA GLN A 41 19.75 7.02 -11.75
C GLN A 41 19.45 8.52 -11.59
N MET A 42 18.85 8.92 -10.49
CA MET A 42 18.57 10.32 -10.14
C MET A 42 19.65 10.93 -9.23
N GLY A 43 20.72 10.19 -8.90
CA GLY A 43 21.76 10.63 -7.97
C GLY A 43 21.28 10.71 -6.52
N MET A 44 20.17 10.07 -6.16
CA MET A 44 19.55 10.19 -4.84
C MET A 44 19.71 8.93 -3.96
N TRP A 45 20.49 7.95 -4.40
CA TRP A 45 20.74 6.78 -3.58
C TRP A 45 21.69 7.11 -2.43
N PRO A 46 21.30 6.98 -1.16
CA PRO A 46 22.13 7.39 -0.01
C PRO A 46 23.20 6.35 0.39
N GLY A 47 23.26 5.21 -0.30
CA GLY A 47 24.18 4.10 0.00
C GLY A 47 23.45 2.87 0.52
N ASP A 48 24.17 1.73 0.53
CA ASP A 48 23.57 0.43 0.84
C ASP A 48 23.24 0.26 2.34
N GLU A 49 23.83 1.09 3.21
CA GLU A 49 23.52 1.10 4.65
C GLU A 49 22.10 1.62 4.92
N PHE A 50 21.52 2.39 3.99
CA PHE A 50 20.17 2.93 4.10
C PHE A 50 19.11 1.85 4.37
N PHE A 51 19.22 0.67 3.77
CA PHE A 51 18.28 -0.42 4.03
C PHE A 51 18.20 -0.81 5.51
N GLY A 52 19.32 -0.70 6.24
CA GLY A 52 19.34 -0.97 7.67
C GLY A 52 18.64 0.09 8.52
N ASN A 53 18.76 1.36 8.10
CA ASN A 53 18.39 2.52 8.90
C ASN A 53 17.15 3.25 8.35
N ARG A 54 16.51 2.72 7.30
CA ARG A 54 15.41 3.39 6.60
C ARG A 54 14.20 3.74 7.47
N TYR A 55 13.95 2.97 8.54
CA TYR A 55 12.84 3.27 9.45
C TYR A 55 13.19 4.34 10.48
N GLU A 56 14.45 4.48 10.87
CA GLU A 56 14.94 5.59 11.67
C GLU A 56 14.84 6.90 10.89
N TYR A 57 15.26 6.89 9.61
CA TYR A 57 15.05 7.98 8.69
C TYR A 57 13.56 8.35 8.55
N LEU A 58 12.69 7.34 8.43
CA LEU A 58 11.26 7.56 8.27
C LEU A 58 10.60 8.06 9.56
N ASP A 59 11.09 7.66 10.74
CA ASP A 59 10.63 8.18 12.03
C ASP A 59 10.89 9.69 12.17
N GLU A 60 12.06 10.15 11.79
CA GLU A 60 12.36 11.58 11.77
C GLU A 60 11.53 12.31 10.71
N TYR A 61 11.40 11.72 9.52
CA TYR A 61 10.59 12.26 8.44
C TYR A 61 9.15 12.52 8.87
N ILE A 62 8.50 11.52 9.46
CA ILE A 62 7.10 11.63 9.87
C ILE A 62 6.92 12.55 11.09
N THR A 63 7.92 12.65 11.94
CA THR A 63 7.93 13.61 13.06
C THR A 63 7.83 15.02 12.54
N VAL A 64 8.68 15.42 11.59
CA VAL A 64 8.63 16.75 10.95
C VAL A 64 7.27 16.99 10.30
N VAL A 65 6.74 16.00 9.57
CA VAL A 65 5.43 16.12 8.91
C VAL A 65 4.31 16.35 9.91
N LYS A 66 4.26 15.56 10.99
CA LYS A 66 3.23 15.68 12.03
C LYS A 66 3.32 17.04 12.75
N GLU A 67 4.53 17.49 13.13
CA GLU A 67 4.71 18.80 13.72
C GLU A 67 4.16 19.92 12.83
N LEU A 68 4.45 19.88 11.52
CA LEU A 68 3.94 20.87 10.57
C LEU A 68 2.42 20.81 10.43
N TRP A 69 1.83 19.63 10.37
CA TRP A 69 0.38 19.48 10.26
C TRP A 69 -0.37 19.88 11.54
N GLU A 70 0.18 19.57 12.70
CA GLU A 70 -0.45 19.81 14.00
C GLU A 70 -0.25 21.24 14.48
N THR A 71 0.97 21.74 14.42
CA THR A 71 1.35 23.04 15.00
C THR A 71 1.55 24.15 13.97
N GLY A 72 1.81 23.81 12.70
CA GLY A 72 2.21 24.73 11.65
C GLY A 72 3.69 25.10 11.69
N LYS A 73 4.48 24.45 12.55
CA LYS A 73 5.90 24.74 12.72
C LYS A 73 6.68 23.48 13.08
N SER A 74 7.93 23.40 12.64
CA SER A 74 8.91 22.42 13.08
C SER A 74 10.28 23.05 13.26
N ASP A 75 10.88 22.81 14.42
CA ASP A 75 12.28 23.09 14.74
C ASP A 75 13.06 21.80 15.01
N PHE A 76 12.56 20.66 14.50
CA PHE A 76 13.11 19.34 14.72
C PHE A 76 14.63 19.29 14.41
N LYS A 77 15.39 18.65 15.29
CA LYS A 77 16.84 18.43 15.15
C LYS A 77 17.13 16.94 15.36
N GLY A 78 17.24 16.20 14.28
CA GLY A 78 17.57 14.80 14.25
C GLY A 78 18.91 14.52 13.56
N GLU A 79 19.17 13.29 13.28
CA GLU A 79 20.34 12.86 12.52
C GLU A 79 20.17 13.12 11.02
N HIS A 80 18.97 12.85 10.49
CA HIS A 80 18.65 12.94 9.06
C HIS A 80 18.04 14.29 8.68
N PHE A 81 17.27 14.90 9.57
CA PHE A 81 16.56 16.16 9.30
C PHE A 81 16.85 17.23 10.36
N GLN A 82 17.18 18.43 9.87
CA GLN A 82 17.49 19.60 10.68
C GLN A 82 16.60 20.75 10.21
N MET A 83 15.51 21.02 10.92
CA MET A 83 14.59 22.11 10.61
C MET A 83 15.07 23.40 11.31
N ASP A 84 14.88 24.53 10.65
CA ASP A 84 15.21 25.86 11.18
C ASP A 84 14.01 26.79 10.98
N ASP A 85 13.21 26.98 12.03
CA ASP A 85 11.97 27.75 12.02
C ASP A 85 11.06 27.40 10.81
N CYS A 86 10.99 26.12 10.48
CA CYS A 86 10.23 25.66 9.32
C CYS A 86 8.74 25.84 9.57
N ARG A 87 8.08 26.68 8.77
CA ARG A 87 6.68 27.05 8.93
C ARG A 87 5.84 26.58 7.79
N MET A 88 4.59 26.17 8.10
CA MET A 88 3.59 25.76 7.13
C MET A 88 2.21 26.33 7.53
N LEU A 89 1.69 27.22 6.71
CA LEU A 89 0.34 27.76 6.84
C LEU A 89 -0.31 27.84 5.45
N PRO A 90 -1.62 27.54 5.32
CA PRO A 90 -2.50 27.03 6.38
C PRO A 90 -2.15 25.60 6.79
N LYS A 91 -2.56 25.19 7.98
CA LYS A 91 -2.53 23.78 8.41
C LYS A 91 -3.67 22.99 7.74
N PRO A 92 -3.57 21.65 7.65
CA PRO A 92 -4.72 20.84 7.27
C PRO A 92 -5.92 21.10 8.17
N GLN A 93 -7.12 21.19 7.61
CA GLN A 93 -8.35 21.40 8.39
C GLN A 93 -8.82 20.12 9.07
N ARG A 94 -8.29 18.98 8.67
CA ARG A 94 -8.61 17.64 9.17
C ARG A 94 -7.36 16.78 9.20
N LYS A 95 -7.45 15.64 9.86
CA LYS A 95 -6.37 14.65 9.84
C LYS A 95 -6.23 14.08 8.41
N ILE A 96 -5.03 14.14 7.85
CA ILE A 96 -4.67 13.46 6.62
C ILE A 96 -4.24 12.04 6.98
N PRO A 97 -4.93 10.99 6.48
CA PRO A 97 -4.57 9.60 6.77
C PRO A 97 -3.17 9.25 6.27
N LEU A 98 -2.43 8.54 7.11
CA LEU A 98 -1.11 8.00 6.78
C LEU A 98 -1.22 6.50 6.49
N ILE A 99 -0.68 6.09 5.36
CA ILE A 99 -0.64 4.71 4.92
C ILE A 99 0.82 4.27 4.82
N CYS A 100 1.12 3.05 5.22
CA CYS A 100 2.42 2.42 5.08
C CYS A 100 2.27 1.05 4.44
N ALA A 101 3.38 0.46 3.98
CA ALA A 101 3.37 -0.84 3.30
C ALA A 101 4.45 -1.82 3.82
N GLY A 102 5.12 -1.46 4.91
CA GLY A 102 6.18 -2.29 5.50
C GLY A 102 5.61 -3.51 6.20
N GLN A 103 6.10 -4.72 5.87
CA GLN A 103 5.66 -5.98 6.49
C GLN A 103 6.78 -6.74 7.22
N SER A 104 8.01 -6.25 7.17
CA SER A 104 9.07 -6.67 8.08
C SER A 104 8.73 -6.28 9.53
N ALA A 105 9.38 -6.89 10.51
CA ALA A 105 9.17 -6.54 11.92
C ALA A 105 9.29 -5.02 12.16
N ALA A 106 10.33 -4.38 11.62
CA ALA A 106 10.53 -2.93 11.71
C ALA A 106 9.44 -2.14 10.98
N GLY A 107 8.98 -2.62 9.81
CA GLY A 107 7.91 -1.97 9.05
C GLY A 107 6.54 -2.07 9.73
N MET A 108 6.25 -3.20 10.35
CA MET A 108 5.03 -3.39 11.14
C MET A 108 5.05 -2.51 12.40
N ASP A 109 6.18 -2.45 13.12
CA ASP A 109 6.34 -1.58 14.28
C ASP A 109 6.18 -0.10 13.91
N PHE A 110 6.83 0.34 12.81
CA PHE A 110 6.65 1.69 12.30
C PHE A 110 5.17 2.00 11.96
N SER A 111 4.51 1.10 11.25
CA SER A 111 3.09 1.26 10.90
C SER A 111 2.21 1.31 12.15
N ALA A 112 2.47 0.44 13.13
CA ALA A 112 1.78 0.41 14.40
C ALA A 112 1.89 1.73 15.18
N ARG A 113 3.07 2.37 15.14
CA ARG A 113 3.31 3.66 15.82
C ARG A 113 2.72 4.87 15.09
N HIS A 114 2.71 4.86 13.76
CA HIS A 114 2.50 6.08 13.00
C HIS A 114 1.35 6.06 11.99
N ALA A 115 1.03 4.91 11.40
CA ALA A 115 0.05 4.80 10.34
C ALA A 115 -1.41 4.73 10.83
N ASP A 116 -2.33 5.05 9.95
CA ASP A 116 -3.75 4.76 10.09
C ASP A 116 -4.10 3.46 9.38
N TYR A 117 -3.41 3.19 8.24
CA TYR A 117 -3.55 1.96 7.48
C TYR A 117 -2.20 1.38 7.10
N ASN A 118 -2.14 0.05 6.99
CA ASN A 118 -1.00 -0.65 6.39
C ASN A 118 -1.47 -1.47 5.20
N PHE A 119 -0.81 -1.30 4.04
CA PHE A 119 -1.03 -2.17 2.91
C PHE A 119 -0.35 -3.51 3.12
N CYS A 120 -1.13 -4.57 3.05
CA CYS A 120 -0.65 -5.94 2.96
C CYS A 120 -0.96 -6.54 1.59
N PHE A 121 -0.17 -7.53 1.18
CA PHE A 121 -0.39 -8.22 -0.08
C PHE A 121 -1.33 -9.41 0.11
N GLY A 122 -2.32 -9.52 -0.77
CA GLY A 122 -3.02 -10.78 -0.97
C GLY A 122 -2.05 -11.86 -1.45
N LYS A 123 -2.41 -13.12 -1.31
CA LYS A 123 -1.57 -14.26 -1.70
C LYS A 123 -2.37 -15.25 -2.51
N GLY A 124 -1.70 -15.90 -3.48
CA GLY A 124 -2.28 -16.95 -4.30
C GLY A 124 -3.36 -16.49 -5.27
N VAL A 125 -4.04 -17.46 -5.88
CA VAL A 125 -5.16 -17.23 -6.79
C VAL A 125 -6.43 -17.71 -6.13
N ASN A 126 -7.45 -16.87 -6.11
CA ASN A 126 -8.75 -17.17 -5.48
C ASN A 126 -8.65 -17.65 -4.02
N THR A 127 -7.75 -17.03 -3.27
CA THR A 127 -7.56 -17.25 -1.83
C THR A 127 -7.74 -15.94 -1.07
N PRO A 128 -8.96 -15.38 -1.03
CA PRO A 128 -9.25 -14.01 -0.61
C PRO A 128 -8.82 -13.70 0.84
N THR A 129 -8.83 -14.70 1.72
CA THR A 129 -8.49 -14.51 3.15
C THR A 129 -7.05 -14.89 3.51
N ALA A 130 -6.19 -15.25 2.55
CA ALA A 130 -4.83 -15.72 2.81
C ALA A 130 -3.90 -14.67 3.46
N PHE A 131 -4.28 -13.39 3.47
CA PHE A 131 -3.57 -12.31 4.16
C PHE A 131 -3.92 -12.18 5.65
N ALA A 132 -4.93 -12.89 6.15
CA ALA A 132 -5.41 -12.78 7.53
C ALA A 132 -4.30 -12.88 8.60
N PRO A 133 -3.29 -13.78 8.49
CA PRO A 133 -2.18 -13.81 9.45
C PRO A 133 -1.36 -12.51 9.46
N THR A 134 -1.25 -11.82 8.32
CA THR A 134 -0.55 -10.54 8.22
C THR A 134 -1.36 -9.41 8.88
N ALA A 135 -2.68 -9.39 8.67
CA ALA A 135 -3.57 -8.45 9.36
C ALA A 135 -3.55 -8.65 10.87
N ALA A 136 -3.57 -9.89 11.36
CA ALA A 136 -3.47 -10.20 12.79
C ALA A 136 -2.15 -9.69 13.42
N ARG A 137 -1.01 -9.89 12.74
CA ARG A 137 0.30 -9.36 13.18
C ARG A 137 0.30 -7.84 13.29
N LEU A 138 -0.36 -7.13 12.37
CA LEU A 138 -0.51 -5.68 12.43
C LEU A 138 -1.33 -5.26 13.65
N THR A 139 -2.45 -5.93 13.89
CA THR A 139 -3.30 -5.68 15.05
C THR A 139 -2.53 -5.85 16.36
N GLU A 140 -1.82 -6.98 16.52
CA GLU A 140 -0.97 -7.23 17.70
C GLU A 140 0.13 -6.17 17.88
N ALA A 141 0.75 -5.73 16.78
CA ALA A 141 1.76 -4.68 16.84
C ALA A 141 1.15 -3.33 17.27
N ALA A 142 -0.02 -2.98 16.75
CA ALA A 142 -0.71 -1.74 17.08
C ALA A 142 -1.17 -1.70 18.54
N GLU A 143 -1.69 -2.82 19.07
CA GLU A 143 -2.12 -2.96 20.47
C GLU A 143 -0.98 -2.69 21.46
N LYS A 144 0.25 -3.10 21.16
CA LYS A 144 1.44 -2.81 21.99
C LYS A 144 1.71 -1.31 22.15
N HIS A 145 1.25 -0.51 21.22
CA HIS A 145 1.34 0.96 21.23
C HIS A 145 0.03 1.64 21.65
N GLY A 146 -0.97 0.86 22.10
CA GLY A 146 -2.29 1.39 22.50
C GLY A 146 -3.05 2.00 21.32
N ARG A 147 -2.84 1.52 20.10
CA ARG A 147 -3.43 2.04 18.87
C ARG A 147 -4.23 0.97 18.12
N SER A 148 -5.09 1.44 17.22
CA SER A 148 -5.68 0.63 16.15
C SER A 148 -5.14 1.10 14.81
N VAL A 149 -4.77 0.14 13.95
CA VAL A 149 -4.30 0.39 12.57
C VAL A 149 -5.01 -0.59 11.66
N GLY A 150 -5.73 -0.06 10.67
CA GLY A 150 -6.46 -0.88 9.69
C GLY A 150 -5.51 -1.53 8.69
N SER A 151 -5.79 -2.76 8.27
CA SER A 151 -5.14 -3.34 7.10
C SER A 151 -5.94 -3.05 5.83
N ALA A 152 -5.23 -2.76 4.73
CA ALA A 152 -5.79 -2.69 3.39
C ALA A 152 -5.06 -3.70 2.51
N VAL A 153 -5.80 -4.67 1.97
CA VAL A 153 -5.17 -5.73 1.16
C VAL A 153 -5.08 -5.33 -0.31
N LEU A 154 -3.90 -5.50 -0.89
CA LEU A 154 -3.67 -5.36 -2.32
C LEU A 154 -3.98 -6.68 -3.02
N VAL A 155 -4.91 -6.65 -3.97
CA VAL A 155 -5.25 -7.77 -4.84
C VAL A 155 -5.40 -7.32 -6.28
N MET A 156 -5.03 -8.20 -7.21
CA MET A 156 -5.32 -8.05 -8.62
C MET A 156 -6.66 -8.70 -8.93
N VAL A 157 -7.46 -8.05 -9.75
CA VAL A 157 -8.73 -8.57 -10.26
C VAL A 157 -8.60 -8.84 -11.74
N ILE A 158 -8.93 -10.07 -12.14
CA ILE A 158 -9.07 -10.49 -13.52
C ILE A 158 -10.50 -11.01 -13.68
N ALA A 159 -11.40 -10.16 -14.14
CA ALA A 159 -12.82 -10.48 -14.23
C ALA A 159 -13.30 -10.57 -15.69
N ASP A 160 -14.32 -11.40 -15.90
CA ASP A 160 -15.03 -11.50 -17.18
C ASP A 160 -16.49 -11.90 -16.95
N GLU A 161 -17.26 -12.12 -18.03
CA GLU A 161 -18.67 -12.55 -17.98
C GLU A 161 -18.85 -13.92 -17.33
N THR A 162 -17.84 -14.80 -17.43
CA THR A 162 -17.87 -16.16 -16.83
C THR A 162 -16.53 -16.50 -16.15
N ASP A 163 -16.57 -17.43 -15.21
CA ASP A 163 -15.35 -17.92 -14.53
C ASP A 163 -14.36 -18.54 -15.51
N GLU A 164 -14.86 -19.26 -16.55
CA GLU A 164 -14.02 -19.87 -17.56
C GLU A 164 -13.31 -18.83 -18.44
N ALA A 165 -14.01 -17.75 -18.82
CA ALA A 165 -13.42 -16.66 -19.61
C ALA A 165 -12.35 -15.91 -18.82
N ALA A 166 -12.60 -15.61 -17.55
CA ALA A 166 -11.62 -14.98 -16.66
C ALA A 166 -10.40 -15.90 -16.45
N MET A 167 -10.62 -17.19 -16.22
CA MET A 167 -9.54 -18.15 -16.03
C MET A 167 -8.69 -18.32 -17.31
N ALA A 168 -9.31 -18.29 -18.48
CA ALA A 168 -8.57 -18.32 -19.76
C ALA A 168 -7.64 -17.12 -19.92
N LYS A 169 -8.03 -15.93 -19.49
CA LYS A 169 -7.12 -14.75 -19.44
C LYS A 169 -5.94 -15.00 -18.51
N TRP A 170 -6.20 -15.51 -17.30
CA TRP A 170 -5.13 -15.78 -16.35
C TRP A 170 -4.12 -16.81 -16.91
N GLU A 171 -4.58 -17.89 -17.53
CA GLU A 171 -3.70 -18.87 -18.18
C GLU A 171 -2.89 -18.26 -19.31
N SER A 172 -3.50 -17.38 -20.14
CA SER A 172 -2.80 -16.65 -21.18
C SER A 172 -1.66 -15.76 -20.62
N TYR A 173 -1.87 -15.08 -19.49
CA TYR A 173 -0.83 -14.30 -18.83
C TYR A 173 0.30 -15.19 -18.28
N LYS A 174 -0.02 -16.37 -17.77
CA LYS A 174 0.98 -17.35 -17.33
C LYS A 174 1.87 -17.84 -18.47
N GLU A 175 1.27 -18.07 -19.63
CA GLU A 175 2.01 -18.50 -20.84
C GLU A 175 2.85 -17.36 -21.44
N GLY A 176 2.30 -16.14 -21.45
CA GLY A 176 2.93 -14.96 -22.04
C GLY A 176 3.91 -14.22 -21.15
N LYS A 177 4.22 -14.70 -19.94
CA LYS A 177 5.10 -14.00 -19.00
C LYS A 177 6.52 -13.82 -19.54
N ASP A 178 7.09 -12.64 -19.33
CA ASP A 178 8.51 -12.38 -19.59
C ASP A 178 9.37 -12.87 -18.41
N GLN A 179 9.98 -14.05 -18.59
CA GLN A 179 10.82 -14.64 -17.56
C GLN A 179 12.06 -13.81 -17.27
N SER A 180 12.63 -13.12 -18.27
CA SER A 180 13.83 -12.28 -18.09
C SER A 180 13.52 -11.08 -17.21
N ALA A 181 12.36 -10.46 -17.39
CA ALA A 181 11.90 -9.34 -16.57
C ALA A 181 11.66 -9.80 -15.12
N LEU A 182 11.04 -10.97 -14.91
CA LEU A 182 10.81 -11.53 -13.59
C LEU A 182 12.13 -11.87 -12.86
N ASP A 183 13.10 -12.45 -13.56
CA ASP A 183 14.41 -12.77 -13.02
C ASP A 183 15.18 -11.48 -12.64
N TRP A 184 15.09 -10.45 -13.47
CA TRP A 184 15.67 -9.14 -13.15
C TRP A 184 15.04 -8.55 -11.88
N MET A 185 13.71 -8.57 -11.76
CA MET A 185 12.99 -8.11 -10.54
C MET A 185 13.42 -8.88 -9.30
N ALA A 186 13.61 -10.20 -9.42
CA ALA A 186 14.11 -11.03 -8.31
C ALA A 186 15.48 -10.59 -7.82
N THR A 187 16.40 -10.20 -8.73
CA THR A 187 17.71 -9.67 -8.35
C THR A 187 17.62 -8.36 -7.58
N GLN A 188 16.66 -7.49 -7.90
CA GLN A 188 16.42 -6.24 -7.16
C GLN A 188 15.93 -6.53 -5.74
N GLY A 189 15.01 -7.47 -5.57
CA GLY A 189 14.53 -7.89 -4.24
C GLY A 189 15.63 -8.50 -3.36
N ALA A 190 16.59 -9.18 -3.95
CA ALA A 190 17.73 -9.79 -3.24
C ALA A 190 18.77 -8.76 -2.74
N ALA A 191 18.74 -7.53 -3.20
CA ALA A 191 19.67 -6.47 -2.79
C ALA A 191 19.51 -6.07 -1.32
N ASP A 192 18.32 -6.20 -0.75
CA ASP A 192 18.06 -5.98 0.69
C ASP A 192 18.50 -7.22 1.51
N LYS A 193 19.79 -7.30 1.82
CA LYS A 193 20.37 -8.42 2.58
C LYS A 193 19.88 -8.54 4.02
N LYS A 194 19.35 -7.46 4.61
CA LYS A 194 18.83 -7.41 5.98
C LYS A 194 17.33 -7.70 6.06
N SER A 195 16.64 -7.77 4.94
CA SER A 195 15.21 -8.12 4.95
C SER A 195 15.00 -9.57 5.41
N GLY A 196 14.08 -9.78 6.33
CA GLY A 196 13.67 -11.11 6.77
C GLY A 196 13.10 -11.95 5.62
N LYS A 197 12.90 -13.25 5.84
CA LYS A 197 12.32 -14.15 4.83
C LYS A 197 10.87 -13.81 4.49
N ASP A 198 10.18 -13.13 5.39
CA ASP A 198 8.73 -12.83 5.31
C ASP A 198 8.47 -11.40 4.84
N THR A 199 9.28 -10.86 3.94
CA THR A 199 9.04 -9.52 3.39
C THR A 199 8.30 -9.60 2.06
N ASN A 200 7.39 -8.65 1.83
CA ASN A 200 6.67 -8.54 0.55
C ASN A 200 7.58 -8.59 -0.67
N ILE A 201 8.75 -7.94 -0.59
CA ILE A 201 9.70 -7.90 -1.71
C ILE A 201 10.16 -9.31 -2.09
N ARG A 202 10.43 -10.17 -1.12
CA ARG A 202 10.84 -11.56 -1.40
C ARG A 202 9.70 -12.42 -1.92
N ASP A 203 8.49 -12.21 -1.40
CA ASP A 203 7.30 -12.89 -1.91
C ASP A 203 7.00 -12.45 -3.35
N MET A 204 7.03 -11.14 -3.62
CA MET A 204 6.78 -10.56 -4.94
C MET A 204 7.79 -10.99 -6.01
N THR A 205 9.05 -11.15 -5.62
CA THR A 205 10.15 -11.42 -6.54
C THR A 205 10.54 -12.90 -6.58
N ASN A 206 9.77 -13.80 -5.99
CA ASN A 206 10.02 -15.24 -6.10
C ASN A 206 9.78 -15.71 -7.54
N PRO A 207 10.84 -16.12 -8.29
CA PRO A 207 10.71 -16.36 -9.74
C PRO A 207 9.92 -17.62 -10.08
N THR A 208 9.73 -18.55 -9.13
CA THR A 208 9.12 -19.87 -9.39
C THR A 208 7.62 -19.80 -9.68
N SER A 209 6.93 -18.79 -9.17
CA SER A 209 5.47 -18.66 -9.30
C SER A 209 5.05 -17.30 -9.86
N ALA A 210 6.01 -16.42 -10.16
CA ALA A 210 5.70 -15.06 -10.55
C ALA A 210 5.02 -15.00 -11.93
N VAL A 211 3.83 -14.43 -11.96
CA VAL A 211 3.14 -13.99 -13.17
C VAL A 211 2.94 -12.48 -13.09
N ASN A 212 2.39 -12.02 -11.98
CA ASN A 212 2.05 -10.64 -11.69
C ASN A 212 2.74 -10.16 -10.39
N LEU A 213 4.02 -10.42 -10.22
CA LEU A 213 4.78 -10.17 -8.99
C LEU A 213 4.20 -10.92 -7.77
N ASN A 214 3.62 -12.09 -7.98
CA ASN A 214 2.99 -12.92 -6.95
C ASN A 214 1.92 -12.19 -6.10
N MET A 215 1.31 -11.15 -6.62
CA MET A 215 0.16 -10.53 -5.95
C MET A 215 -0.99 -11.52 -5.83
N GLY A 216 -1.69 -11.48 -4.72
CA GLY A 216 -2.97 -12.19 -4.58
C GLY A 216 -3.91 -11.78 -5.71
N THR A 217 -4.47 -12.75 -6.41
CA THR A 217 -5.26 -12.51 -7.62
C THR A 217 -6.63 -13.15 -7.49
N LEU A 218 -7.67 -12.36 -7.75
CA LEU A 218 -9.06 -12.81 -7.82
C LEU A 218 -9.43 -12.97 -9.29
N VAL A 219 -9.69 -14.19 -9.70
CA VAL A 219 -9.99 -14.55 -11.10
C VAL A 219 -11.38 -15.19 -11.13
N GLY A 220 -12.30 -14.61 -11.88
CA GLY A 220 -13.66 -15.17 -11.97
C GLY A 220 -14.65 -14.25 -12.66
N SER A 221 -15.91 -14.70 -12.70
CA SER A 221 -17.04 -13.89 -13.11
C SER A 221 -17.20 -12.67 -12.19
N TYR A 222 -17.98 -11.70 -12.61
CA TYR A 222 -18.27 -10.52 -11.79
C TYR A 222 -18.88 -10.90 -10.44
N GLU A 223 -19.75 -11.92 -10.42
CA GLU A 223 -20.37 -12.47 -9.21
C GLU A 223 -19.35 -13.18 -8.32
N SER A 224 -18.48 -14.01 -8.90
CA SER A 224 -17.42 -14.72 -8.18
C SER A 224 -16.43 -13.76 -7.53
N VAL A 225 -16.01 -12.73 -8.26
CA VAL A 225 -15.12 -11.68 -7.73
C VAL A 225 -15.80 -10.89 -6.61
N ALA A 226 -17.07 -10.51 -6.78
CA ALA A 226 -17.83 -9.82 -5.73
C ALA A 226 -17.91 -10.65 -4.44
N SER A 227 -18.16 -11.97 -4.57
CA SER A 227 -18.18 -12.88 -3.43
C SER A 227 -16.83 -12.97 -2.72
N MET A 228 -15.73 -13.09 -3.48
CA MET A 228 -14.38 -13.11 -2.92
C MET A 228 -14.00 -11.78 -2.22
N LEU A 229 -14.46 -10.65 -2.74
CA LEU A 229 -14.28 -9.35 -2.08
C LEU A 229 -15.10 -9.25 -0.78
N ASP A 230 -16.29 -9.85 -0.74
CA ASP A 230 -17.07 -9.96 0.50
C ASP A 230 -16.36 -10.86 1.54
N GLU A 231 -15.69 -11.94 1.10
CA GLU A 231 -14.87 -12.77 1.99
C GLU A 231 -13.68 -11.98 2.57
N ILE A 232 -13.00 -11.16 1.76
CA ILE A 232 -11.94 -10.24 2.25
C ILE A 232 -12.47 -9.37 3.39
N ALA A 233 -13.67 -8.83 3.25
CA ALA A 233 -14.28 -7.96 4.24
C ALA A 233 -14.59 -8.67 5.58
N THR A 234 -14.57 -10.00 5.63
CA THR A 234 -14.75 -10.77 6.88
C THR A 234 -13.47 -10.88 7.72
N VAL A 235 -12.31 -10.56 7.17
CA VAL A 235 -11.03 -10.68 7.88
C VAL A 235 -10.95 -9.60 8.97
N PRO A 236 -10.76 -9.96 10.25
CA PRO A 236 -10.62 -8.99 11.33
C PRO A 236 -9.49 -8.00 11.08
N GLY A 237 -9.75 -6.71 11.31
CA GLY A 237 -8.80 -5.64 11.10
C GLY A 237 -8.62 -5.23 9.61
N CYS A 238 -9.32 -5.87 8.68
CA CYS A 238 -9.36 -5.43 7.29
C CYS A 238 -10.36 -4.27 7.14
N GLU A 239 -9.87 -3.11 6.74
CA GLU A 239 -10.68 -1.90 6.57
C GLU A 239 -10.76 -1.46 5.11
N GLY A 240 -10.03 -2.11 4.22
CA GLY A 240 -10.04 -1.73 2.81
C GLY A 240 -9.35 -2.71 1.88
N VAL A 241 -9.57 -2.47 0.59
CA VAL A 241 -8.87 -3.16 -0.50
C VAL A 241 -8.21 -2.13 -1.41
N LEU A 242 -7.03 -2.45 -1.89
CA LEU A 242 -6.37 -1.75 -2.98
C LEU A 242 -6.44 -2.67 -4.20
N LEU A 243 -7.18 -2.24 -5.22
CA LEU A 243 -7.41 -3.04 -6.42
C LEU A 243 -6.44 -2.65 -7.52
N THR A 244 -5.94 -3.64 -8.22
CA THR A 244 -5.27 -3.50 -9.51
C THR A 244 -5.95 -4.41 -10.51
N PHE A 245 -5.87 -4.10 -11.79
CA PHE A 245 -6.56 -4.79 -12.86
C PHE A 245 -5.57 -5.12 -13.98
N ASP A 246 -5.88 -6.12 -14.76
CA ASP A 246 -5.15 -6.48 -15.98
C ASP A 246 -5.30 -5.40 -17.07
N ASP A 247 -6.50 -4.85 -17.22
CA ASP A 247 -6.79 -3.61 -17.96
C ASP A 247 -7.40 -2.59 -16.99
N PHE A 248 -6.68 -1.52 -16.71
CA PHE A 248 -7.09 -0.54 -15.71
C PHE A 248 -8.38 0.18 -16.05
N LEU A 249 -8.55 0.60 -17.29
CA LEU A 249 -9.71 1.36 -17.70
C LEU A 249 -10.97 0.49 -17.68
N LYS A 250 -10.88 -0.67 -18.33
CA LYS A 250 -11.98 -1.64 -18.35
C LYS A 250 -12.27 -2.18 -16.95
N GLY A 251 -11.22 -2.54 -16.20
CA GLY A 251 -11.36 -3.11 -14.86
C GLY A 251 -11.99 -2.16 -13.86
N MET A 252 -11.67 -0.86 -13.92
CA MET A 252 -12.31 0.15 -13.08
C MET A 252 -13.78 0.34 -13.45
N ASP A 253 -14.11 0.36 -14.73
CA ASP A 253 -15.51 0.46 -15.19
C ASP A 253 -16.31 -0.77 -14.80
N ASP A 254 -15.81 -1.98 -15.08
CA ASP A 254 -16.45 -3.22 -14.69
C ASP A 254 -16.60 -3.34 -13.16
N PHE A 255 -15.58 -2.91 -12.40
CA PHE A 255 -15.69 -2.90 -10.94
C PHE A 255 -16.83 -2.01 -10.47
N GLY A 256 -16.91 -0.78 -10.95
CA GLY A 256 -17.94 0.18 -10.55
C GLY A 256 -19.36 -0.20 -10.99
N THR A 257 -19.48 -0.77 -12.18
CA THR A 257 -20.79 -1.01 -12.82
C THR A 257 -21.31 -2.44 -12.67
N LYS A 258 -20.42 -3.44 -12.56
CA LYS A 258 -20.78 -4.86 -12.58
C LYS A 258 -20.43 -5.61 -11.29
N ILE A 259 -19.30 -5.30 -10.63
CA ILE A 259 -18.82 -6.03 -9.44
C ILE A 259 -19.33 -5.36 -8.15
N GLN A 260 -19.05 -4.06 -7.97
CA GLN A 260 -19.39 -3.35 -6.73
C GLN A 260 -20.90 -3.40 -6.38
N PRO A 261 -21.85 -3.31 -7.33
CA PRO A 261 -23.27 -3.45 -7.02
C PRO A 261 -23.67 -4.82 -6.45
N LEU A 262 -22.88 -5.87 -6.73
CA LEU A 262 -23.12 -7.23 -6.25
C LEU A 262 -22.54 -7.48 -4.85
N MET A 263 -21.60 -6.65 -4.39
CA MET A 263 -20.93 -6.81 -3.10
C MET A 263 -21.88 -6.53 -1.94
N LYS A 264 -22.10 -7.52 -1.07
CA LYS A 264 -22.93 -7.39 0.14
C LYS A 264 -22.30 -6.46 1.17
N SER A 265 -20.99 -6.51 1.31
CA SER A 265 -20.21 -5.66 2.22
C SER A 265 -20.33 -4.16 1.90
N ARG A 266 -20.77 -3.78 0.69
CA ARG A 266 -20.90 -2.39 0.24
C ARG A 266 -22.35 -1.90 0.15
N GLN A 267 -23.35 -2.73 0.40
CA GLN A 267 -24.78 -2.37 0.24
C GLN A 267 -25.18 -1.15 1.08
N HIS A 268 -24.61 -1.00 2.28
CA HIS A 268 -24.90 0.14 3.15
C HIS A 268 -24.46 1.49 2.55
N LEU A 269 -23.40 1.51 1.72
CA LEU A 269 -22.91 2.73 1.06
C LEU A 269 -23.73 3.09 -0.18
N LEU A 270 -24.19 2.08 -0.93
CA LEU A 270 -25.03 2.29 -2.12
C LEU A 270 -26.38 2.90 -1.75
N ASN A 271 -26.93 2.53 -0.59
CA ASN A 271 -28.19 3.05 -0.10
C ASN A 271 -28.10 4.51 0.39
N THR A 272 -26.93 5.01 0.73
CA THR A 272 -26.70 6.40 1.17
C THR A 272 -26.44 7.37 0.02
N SER A 273 -25.96 6.90 -1.12
CA SER A 273 -25.66 7.73 -2.30
C SER A 273 -26.88 8.08 -3.14
N GLY A 274 -28.05 7.48 -2.88
CA GLY A 274 -29.33 7.82 -3.53
C GLY A 274 -30.12 8.96 -2.86
N ALA A 275 -29.58 9.57 -1.81
CA ALA A 275 -30.23 10.61 -1.00
C ALA A 275 -29.53 11.99 -1.07
N ALA A 276 -28.71 12.24 -2.11
CA ALA A 276 -28.04 13.53 -2.33
C ALA A 276 -28.48 14.18 -3.64
#